data_b9e7edc84c0550446915f6a993c73513
#
_entry.id   b9e7edc84c0550446915f6a993c73513
#
_cell.length_a   1.000
_cell.length_b   1.000
_cell.length_c   1.000
_cell.angle_alpha   90.00
_cell.angle_beta   90.00
_cell.angle_gamma   90.00
#
_symmetry.space_group_name_H-M   'P 1'
#
loop_
_entity.id
_entity.type
_entity.pdbx_description
1 polymer ?
#
loop_
_entity_poly.entity_id
_entity_poly.type
_entity_poly.pdbx_seq_one_letter_code
_entity_poly.pdbx_strand_id
1 'polypeptide(L)'
;LNYEHAKKMTAYARKKGIFVAANFIIGFPTETWEEIRGTINFAEEINVDYAKIFIALPLRNTEMFDLAVRTNSIQMDTFDAESMWTVGGVIKSKHWSADDLTILRAYEWDRINFSDPKKLKKTAHRMGITIEELNKIRRRTMDNAKKTISSNNFSKDSSVKNAADIMKVTTEKLSSGL
;
A
#
# COMPACT_ATOMS: atom_id res chain seq x y z
N LEU A 1 -1.99 -15.39 11.44
CA LEU A 1 -1.01 -14.52 12.12
C LEU A 1 -1.53 -14.17 13.50
N ASN A 2 -0.66 -14.23 14.54
CA ASN A 2 -1.02 -13.77 15.87
C ASN A 2 -0.66 -12.28 16.00
N TYR A 3 -1.65 -11.41 15.84
CA TYR A 3 -1.48 -9.95 15.82
C TYR A 3 -0.95 -9.40 17.16
N GLU A 4 -1.44 -9.90 18.27
CA GLU A 4 -1.00 -9.47 19.60
C GLU A 4 0.46 -9.84 19.86
N HIS A 5 0.87 -11.04 19.43
CA HIS A 5 2.27 -11.44 19.51
C HIS A 5 3.17 -10.55 18.64
N ALA A 6 2.75 -10.25 17.40
CA ALA A 6 3.48 -9.38 16.50
C ALA A 6 3.68 -7.96 17.10
N LYS A 7 2.62 -7.37 17.69
CA LYS A 7 2.70 -6.08 18.40
C LYS A 7 3.71 -6.12 19.56
N LYS A 8 3.62 -7.15 20.41
CA LYS A 8 4.53 -7.32 21.56
C LYS A 8 5.99 -7.43 21.12
N MET A 9 6.28 -8.25 20.09
CA MET A 9 7.63 -8.43 19.57
C MET A 9 8.18 -7.16 18.92
N THR A 10 7.35 -6.45 18.17
CA THR A 10 7.72 -5.16 17.57
C THR A 10 8.07 -4.12 18.66
N ALA A 11 7.21 -3.99 19.66
CA ALA A 11 7.45 -3.07 20.78
C ALA A 11 8.73 -3.43 21.55
N TYR A 12 8.98 -4.72 21.79
CA TYR A 12 10.19 -5.20 22.44
C TYR A 12 11.45 -4.89 21.62
N ALA A 13 11.44 -5.18 20.32
CA ALA A 13 12.57 -4.91 19.43
C ALA A 13 12.91 -3.41 19.40
N ARG A 14 11.89 -2.55 19.28
CA ARG A 14 12.05 -1.09 19.30
C ARG A 14 12.62 -0.59 20.63
N LYS A 15 12.15 -1.15 21.77
CA LYS A 15 12.70 -0.84 23.11
C LYS A 15 14.20 -1.19 23.21
N LYS A 16 14.66 -2.19 22.46
CA LYS A 16 16.09 -2.58 22.37
C LYS A 16 16.88 -1.77 21.33
N GLY A 17 16.29 -0.75 20.74
CA GLY A 17 16.94 0.08 19.71
C GLY A 17 17.04 -0.60 18.33
N ILE A 18 16.39 -1.73 18.13
CA ILE A 18 16.34 -2.44 16.84
C ILE A 18 15.38 -1.71 15.91
N PHE A 19 15.85 -1.39 14.70
CA PHE A 19 14.98 -0.84 13.65
C PHE A 19 14.10 -1.94 13.06
N VAL A 20 12.80 -1.77 13.15
CA VAL A 20 11.81 -2.75 12.68
C VAL A 20 11.17 -2.27 11.39
N ALA A 21 11.33 -3.04 10.32
CA ALA A 21 10.58 -2.88 9.09
C ALA A 21 9.59 -4.05 8.94
N ALA A 22 8.37 -3.77 8.49
CA ALA A 22 7.37 -4.79 8.22
C ALA A 22 6.81 -4.66 6.80
N ASN A 23 6.50 -5.80 6.20
CA ASN A 23 5.88 -5.89 4.89
C ASN A 23 4.41 -6.28 5.04
N PHE A 24 3.53 -5.52 4.41
CA PHE A 24 2.10 -5.75 4.33
C PHE A 24 1.72 -5.99 2.87
N ILE A 25 0.80 -6.90 2.63
CA ILE A 25 0.34 -7.22 1.28
C ILE A 25 -1.18 -7.01 1.26
N ILE A 26 -1.68 -6.32 0.25
CA ILE A 26 -3.10 -6.05 -0.02
C ILE A 26 -3.44 -6.45 -1.45
N GLY A 27 -4.71 -6.65 -1.74
CA GLY A 27 -5.17 -6.91 -3.11
C GLY A 27 -5.14 -8.38 -3.52
N PHE A 28 -5.42 -9.30 -2.59
CA PHE A 28 -5.69 -10.69 -2.95
C PHE A 28 -7.01 -10.81 -3.73
N PRO A 29 -7.14 -11.78 -4.66
CA PRO A 29 -8.29 -11.88 -5.59
C PRO A 29 -9.67 -11.84 -4.94
N THR A 30 -9.79 -12.35 -3.71
CA THR A 30 -11.05 -12.41 -2.95
C THR A 30 -11.19 -11.34 -1.87
N GLU A 31 -10.16 -10.51 -1.69
CA GLU A 31 -10.10 -9.54 -0.60
C GLU A 31 -11.13 -8.43 -0.80
N THR A 32 -11.83 -8.07 0.26
CA THR A 32 -12.78 -6.96 0.31
C THR A 32 -12.10 -5.67 0.73
N TRP A 33 -12.78 -4.53 0.52
CA TRP A 33 -12.29 -3.23 1.02
C TRP A 33 -12.12 -3.21 2.54
N GLU A 34 -12.98 -3.90 3.26
CA GLU A 34 -12.90 -3.98 4.72
C GLU A 34 -11.64 -4.72 5.17
N GLU A 35 -11.30 -5.83 4.52
CA GLU A 35 -10.08 -6.61 4.80
C GLU A 35 -8.81 -5.83 4.44
N ILE A 36 -8.80 -5.15 3.27
CA ILE A 36 -7.71 -4.24 2.88
C ILE A 36 -7.52 -3.14 3.92
N ARG A 37 -8.62 -2.53 4.36
CA ARG A 37 -8.60 -1.50 5.39
C ARG A 37 -8.11 -2.04 6.73
N GLY A 38 -8.50 -3.27 7.08
CA GLY A 38 -8.00 -3.97 8.27
C GLY A 38 -6.47 -4.14 8.24
N THR A 39 -5.90 -4.51 7.08
CA THR A 39 -4.45 -4.62 6.89
C THR A 39 -3.75 -3.26 7.04
N ILE A 40 -4.29 -2.20 6.47
CA ILE A 40 -3.75 -0.84 6.58
C ILE A 40 -3.82 -0.31 8.03
N ASN A 41 -4.95 -0.52 8.70
CA ASN A 41 -5.12 -0.12 10.10
C ASN A 41 -4.13 -0.87 11.01
N PHE A 42 -3.92 -2.16 10.77
CA PHE A 42 -2.92 -2.93 11.51
C PHE A 42 -1.49 -2.43 11.23
N ALA A 43 -1.17 -2.05 9.99
CA ALA A 43 0.14 -1.49 9.66
C ALA A 43 0.41 -0.16 10.40
N GLU A 44 -0.62 0.64 10.65
CA GLU A 44 -0.54 1.85 11.47
C GLU A 44 -0.41 1.51 12.96
N GLU A 45 -1.27 0.63 13.46
CA GLU A 45 -1.36 0.26 14.87
C GLU A 45 -0.08 -0.41 15.40
N ILE A 46 0.52 -1.32 14.63
CA ILE A 46 1.75 -2.02 15.03
C ILE A 46 2.94 -1.05 15.17
N ASN A 47 2.85 0.12 14.57
CA ASN A 47 3.79 1.24 14.71
C ASN A 47 5.25 0.83 14.50
N VAL A 48 5.54 0.14 13.41
CA VAL A 48 6.93 -0.17 13.00
C VAL A 48 7.69 1.08 12.56
N ASP A 49 9.02 0.99 12.54
CA ASP A 49 9.84 2.12 12.07
C ASP A 49 9.68 2.38 10.57
N TYR A 50 9.40 1.33 9.79
CA TYR A 50 9.10 1.45 8.36
C TYR A 50 8.14 0.37 7.89
N ALA A 51 6.97 0.77 7.41
CA ALA A 51 5.97 -0.10 6.82
C ALA A 51 6.10 -0.11 5.29
N LYS A 52 6.26 -1.28 4.68
CA LYS A 52 6.16 -1.47 3.22
C LYS A 52 4.80 -2.05 2.90
N ILE A 53 4.09 -1.45 1.97
CA ILE A 53 2.80 -1.93 1.48
C ILE A 53 2.99 -2.40 0.04
N PHE A 54 2.74 -3.68 -0.20
CA PHE A 54 2.79 -4.31 -1.51
C PHE A 54 1.40 -4.65 -2.00
N ILE A 55 1.21 -4.63 -3.31
CA ILE A 55 0.03 -5.19 -3.95
C ILE A 55 0.32 -6.65 -4.27
N ALA A 56 -0.62 -7.54 -4.01
CA ALA A 56 -0.49 -8.97 -4.25
C ALA A 56 -0.19 -9.24 -5.73
N LEU A 57 0.75 -10.12 -5.98
CA LEU A 57 1.20 -10.48 -7.33
C LEU A 57 0.99 -11.98 -7.56
N PRO A 58 0.12 -12.38 -8.51
CA PRO A 58 -0.20 -13.77 -8.77
C PRO A 58 0.91 -14.42 -9.62
N LEU A 59 1.91 -14.98 -8.97
CA LEU A 59 2.99 -15.69 -9.64
C LEU A 59 2.49 -17.02 -10.22
N ARG A 60 2.87 -17.35 -11.45
CA ARG A 60 2.53 -18.64 -12.10
C ARG A 60 2.94 -19.81 -11.21
N ASN A 61 2.17 -20.87 -11.25
CA ASN A 61 2.37 -22.08 -10.43
C ASN A 61 2.19 -21.85 -8.90
N THR A 62 1.39 -20.87 -8.50
CA THR A 62 0.98 -20.66 -7.10
C THR A 62 -0.54 -20.77 -6.96
N GLU A 63 -1.00 -21.18 -5.76
CA GLU A 63 -2.43 -21.23 -5.44
C GLU A 63 -3.13 -19.87 -5.67
N MET A 64 -2.43 -18.76 -5.41
CA MET A 64 -2.96 -17.42 -5.65
C MET A 64 -3.17 -17.17 -7.15
N PHE A 65 -2.28 -17.63 -8.01
CA PHE A 65 -2.46 -17.53 -9.47
C PHE A 65 -3.69 -18.32 -9.91
N ASP A 66 -3.81 -19.56 -9.46
CA ASP A 66 -4.95 -20.42 -9.77
C ASP A 66 -6.27 -19.82 -9.27
N LEU A 67 -6.24 -19.22 -8.08
CA LEU A 67 -7.39 -18.49 -7.55
C LEU A 67 -7.75 -17.29 -8.42
N ALA A 68 -6.77 -16.47 -8.80
CA ALA A 68 -6.98 -15.29 -9.65
C ALA A 68 -7.56 -15.66 -11.03
N VAL A 69 -7.14 -16.78 -11.61
CA VAL A 69 -7.71 -17.33 -12.85
C VAL A 69 -9.17 -17.77 -12.63
N ARG A 70 -9.43 -18.58 -11.60
CA ARG A 70 -10.77 -19.09 -11.29
C ARG A 70 -11.78 -17.99 -10.98
N THR A 71 -11.33 -16.90 -10.36
CA THR A 71 -12.17 -15.75 -10.00
C THR A 71 -12.24 -14.70 -11.11
N ASN A 72 -11.62 -14.94 -12.28
CA ASN A 72 -11.51 -13.99 -13.38
C ASN A 72 -10.91 -12.62 -12.92
N SER A 73 -9.98 -12.68 -11.98
CA SER A 73 -9.33 -11.51 -11.39
C SER A 73 -8.12 -11.04 -12.18
N ILE A 74 -7.62 -11.83 -13.12
CA ILE A 74 -6.55 -11.47 -14.08
C ILE A 74 -7.01 -11.72 -15.50
N GLN A 75 -6.52 -10.90 -16.45
CA GLN A 75 -6.73 -11.11 -17.88
C GLN A 75 -5.51 -11.86 -18.43
N MET A 76 -5.68 -13.13 -18.80
CA MET A 76 -4.59 -14.00 -19.26
C MET A 76 -3.90 -13.49 -20.52
N ASP A 77 -4.66 -12.86 -21.44
CA ASP A 77 -4.13 -12.37 -22.71
C ASP A 77 -3.15 -11.20 -22.55
N THR A 78 -3.27 -10.45 -21.46
CA THR A 78 -2.43 -9.29 -21.15
C THR A 78 -1.49 -9.54 -19.96
N PHE A 79 -1.52 -10.76 -19.41
CA PHE A 79 -0.72 -11.13 -18.25
C PHE A 79 0.72 -11.44 -18.67
N ASP A 80 1.60 -10.46 -18.55
CA ASP A 80 3.01 -10.56 -18.82
C ASP A 80 3.82 -10.54 -17.52
N ALA A 81 4.84 -11.43 -17.44
CA ALA A 81 5.74 -11.49 -16.29
C ALA A 81 6.55 -10.20 -16.10
N GLU A 82 6.84 -9.45 -17.18
CA GLU A 82 7.55 -8.16 -17.09
C GLU A 82 6.67 -7.05 -16.52
N SER A 83 5.37 -7.04 -16.86
CA SER A 83 4.42 -6.06 -16.30
C SER A 83 4.22 -6.23 -14.81
N MET A 84 4.52 -7.40 -14.23
CA MET A 84 4.38 -7.70 -12.81
C MET A 84 5.33 -6.89 -11.92
N TRP A 85 6.45 -6.45 -12.45
CA TRP A 85 7.43 -5.62 -11.72
C TRP A 85 7.09 -4.14 -11.76
N THR A 86 6.03 -3.76 -12.47
CA THR A 86 5.56 -2.37 -12.47
C THR A 86 4.93 -2.02 -11.12
N VAL A 87 4.88 -0.74 -10.84
CA VAL A 87 4.38 -0.19 -9.56
C VAL A 87 2.87 -0.41 -9.38
N GLY A 88 2.17 -0.83 -10.43
CA GLY A 88 0.72 -1.09 -10.45
C GLY A 88 0.35 -2.52 -10.12
N GLY A 89 -0.86 -2.75 -9.66
CA GLY A 89 -1.44 -4.08 -9.51
C GLY A 89 -1.88 -4.65 -10.87
N VAL A 90 -1.94 -5.98 -10.95
CA VAL A 90 -2.46 -6.71 -12.13
C VAL A 90 -3.75 -7.46 -11.83
N ILE A 91 -4.15 -7.50 -10.57
CA ILE A 91 -5.37 -8.14 -10.09
C ILE A 91 -6.48 -7.10 -10.01
N LYS A 92 -7.68 -7.49 -10.39
CA LYS A 92 -8.93 -6.76 -10.15
C LYS A 92 -9.90 -7.65 -9.38
N SER A 93 -10.79 -7.06 -8.63
CA SER A 93 -11.91 -7.76 -7.99
C SER A 93 -13.22 -7.07 -8.31
N LYS A 94 -14.32 -7.65 -7.86
CA LYS A 94 -15.64 -6.98 -7.93
C LYS A 94 -15.73 -5.77 -6.98
N HIS A 95 -14.81 -5.59 -6.07
CA HIS A 95 -14.81 -4.55 -5.05
C HIS A 95 -13.85 -3.41 -5.33
N TRP A 96 -12.76 -3.66 -6.06
CA TRP A 96 -11.70 -2.71 -6.34
C TRP A 96 -10.97 -3.03 -7.65
N SER A 97 -10.35 -2.03 -8.23
CA SER A 97 -9.47 -2.14 -9.40
C SER A 97 -8.00 -2.12 -9.00
N ALA A 98 -7.11 -2.49 -9.92
CA ALA A 98 -5.66 -2.38 -9.75
C ALA A 98 -5.23 -0.92 -9.50
N ASP A 99 -5.88 0.02 -10.13
CA ASP A 99 -5.62 1.45 -9.99
C ASP A 99 -6.02 1.97 -8.62
N ASP A 100 -7.16 1.53 -8.08
CA ASP A 100 -7.59 1.87 -6.72
C ASP A 100 -6.52 1.46 -5.69
N LEU A 101 -5.97 0.25 -5.83
CA LEU A 101 -4.92 -0.23 -4.94
C LEU A 101 -3.59 0.51 -5.12
N THR A 102 -3.25 0.87 -6.35
CA THR A 102 -2.03 1.64 -6.65
C THR A 102 -2.08 3.00 -5.96
N ILE A 103 -3.22 3.67 -6.03
CA ILE A 103 -3.46 4.95 -5.37
C ILE A 103 -3.44 4.78 -3.85
N LEU A 104 -4.24 3.85 -3.31
CA LEU A 104 -4.32 3.58 -1.88
C LEU A 104 -2.93 3.29 -1.29
N ARG A 105 -2.19 2.37 -1.92
CA ARG A 105 -0.85 1.99 -1.49
C ARG A 105 0.09 3.19 -1.38
N ALA A 106 0.09 4.07 -2.39
CA ALA A 106 0.98 5.23 -2.41
C ALA A 106 0.66 6.20 -1.25
N TYR A 107 -0.61 6.52 -1.06
CA TYR A 107 -1.05 7.46 -0.02
C TYR A 107 -0.87 6.89 1.39
N GLU A 108 -1.27 5.65 1.63
CA GLU A 108 -1.16 5.03 2.95
C GLU A 108 0.30 4.74 3.32
N TRP A 109 1.14 4.36 2.36
CA TRP A 109 2.58 4.24 2.58
C TRP A 109 3.19 5.57 3.02
N ASP A 110 2.86 6.67 2.34
CA ASP A 110 3.35 8.00 2.70
C ASP A 110 2.86 8.43 4.08
N ARG A 111 1.57 8.28 4.33
CA ARG A 111 0.93 8.66 5.59
C ARG A 111 1.51 7.89 6.78
N ILE A 112 1.58 6.56 6.71
CA ILE A 112 2.03 5.71 7.82
C ILE A 112 3.50 5.95 8.16
N ASN A 113 4.33 6.21 7.15
CA ASN A 113 5.77 6.32 7.36
C ASN A 113 6.26 7.74 7.65
N PHE A 114 5.61 8.77 7.11
CA PHE A 114 6.20 10.09 7.01
C PHE A 114 5.35 11.25 7.54
N SER A 115 4.19 10.98 8.12
CA SER A 115 3.40 11.98 8.85
C SER A 115 4.10 12.47 10.13
N ASP A 116 4.94 11.61 10.76
CA ASP A 116 5.78 12.00 11.88
C ASP A 116 7.19 12.41 11.40
N PRO A 117 7.62 13.68 11.62
CA PRO A 117 8.95 14.16 11.26
C PRO A 117 10.11 13.37 11.90
N LYS A 118 9.90 12.80 13.09
CA LYS A 118 10.92 11.97 13.76
C LYS A 118 11.09 10.64 13.03
N LYS A 119 9.97 10.04 12.62
CA LYS A 119 9.97 8.79 11.83
C LYS A 119 10.61 9.00 10.46
N LEU A 120 10.28 10.11 9.79
CA LEU A 120 10.89 10.51 8.52
C LEU A 120 12.43 10.63 8.64
N LYS A 121 12.93 11.37 9.64
CA LYS A 121 14.38 11.54 9.87
C LYS A 121 15.07 10.20 10.17
N LYS A 122 14.46 9.37 11.02
CA LYS A 122 14.98 8.04 11.37
C LYS A 122 15.05 7.13 10.14
N THR A 123 14.02 7.15 9.30
CA THR A 123 13.98 6.36 8.08
C THR A 123 15.05 6.79 7.09
N ALA A 124 15.19 8.10 6.80
CA ALA A 124 16.24 8.62 5.92
C ALA A 124 17.63 8.20 6.40
N HIS A 125 17.93 8.39 7.69
CA HIS A 125 19.20 7.98 8.29
C HIS A 125 19.47 6.48 8.12
N ARG A 126 18.48 5.62 8.36
CA ARG A 126 18.62 4.16 8.22
C ARG A 126 18.76 3.69 6.77
N MET A 127 18.18 4.42 5.83
CA MET A 127 18.36 4.16 4.40
C MET A 127 19.69 4.70 3.85
N GLY A 128 20.45 5.45 4.63
CA GLY A 128 21.71 6.07 4.19
C GLY A 128 21.51 7.19 3.17
N ILE A 129 20.35 7.86 3.20
CA ILE A 129 19.99 8.94 2.28
C ILE A 129 19.64 10.21 3.04
N THR A 130 19.68 11.33 2.35
CA THR A 130 19.25 12.63 2.90
C THR A 130 17.71 12.70 2.95
N ILE A 131 17.19 13.61 3.78
CA ILE A 131 15.75 13.91 3.82
C ILE A 131 15.25 14.40 2.46
N GLU A 132 16.10 15.15 1.74
CA GLU A 132 15.76 15.67 0.42
C GLU A 132 15.60 14.53 -0.60
N GLU A 133 16.50 13.57 -0.61
CA GLU A 133 16.41 12.37 -1.46
C GLU A 133 15.18 11.53 -1.10
N LEU A 134 14.89 11.33 0.18
CA LEU A 134 13.68 10.66 0.62
C LEU A 134 12.42 11.40 0.15
N ASN A 135 12.40 12.72 0.25
CA ASN A 135 11.28 13.53 -0.26
C ASN A 135 11.15 13.49 -1.79
N LYS A 136 12.24 13.32 -2.54
CA LYS A 136 12.17 13.06 -4.00
C LYS A 136 11.48 11.73 -4.29
N ILE A 137 11.81 10.68 -3.53
CA ILE A 137 11.16 9.35 -3.65
C ILE A 137 9.67 9.47 -3.34
N ARG A 138 9.31 10.14 -2.24
CA ARG A 138 7.91 10.38 -1.85
C ARG A 138 7.12 11.10 -2.95
N ARG A 139 7.66 12.23 -3.44
CA ARG A 139 7.03 12.98 -4.55
C ARG A 139 6.82 12.11 -5.78
N ARG A 140 7.85 11.36 -6.22
CA ARG A 140 7.75 10.47 -7.38
C ARG A 140 6.65 9.42 -7.20
N THR A 141 6.54 8.83 -6.01
CA THR A 141 5.50 7.84 -5.69
C THR A 141 4.10 8.47 -5.77
N MET A 142 3.93 9.67 -5.20
CA MET A 142 2.67 10.40 -5.24
C MET A 142 2.31 10.88 -6.65
N ASP A 143 3.27 11.32 -7.43
CA ASP A 143 3.05 11.78 -8.82
C ASP A 143 2.63 10.61 -9.72
N ASN A 144 3.17 9.42 -9.50
CA ASN A 144 2.71 8.22 -10.21
C ASN A 144 1.25 7.88 -9.85
N ALA A 145 0.87 7.95 -8.57
CA ALA A 145 -0.53 7.76 -8.17
C ALA A 145 -1.46 8.81 -8.79
N LYS A 146 -1.05 10.08 -8.83
CA LYS A 146 -1.81 11.16 -9.48
C LYS A 146 -1.98 10.95 -10.98
N LYS A 147 -0.95 10.44 -11.68
CA LYS A 147 -1.04 10.09 -13.11
C LYS A 147 -2.07 8.99 -13.33
N THR A 148 -2.11 7.97 -12.48
CA THR A 148 -3.13 6.93 -12.53
C THR A 148 -4.54 7.52 -12.38
N ILE A 149 -4.73 8.47 -11.46
CA ILE A 149 -6.01 9.19 -11.31
C ILE A 149 -6.38 9.96 -12.59
N SER A 150 -5.43 10.64 -13.21
CA SER A 150 -5.67 11.52 -14.37
C SER A 150 -5.86 10.74 -15.67
N SER A 151 -5.27 9.55 -15.81
CA SER A 151 -5.40 8.70 -17.00
C SER A 151 -6.72 7.92 -17.04
N ASN A 152 -7.33 7.68 -15.88
CA ASN A 152 -8.64 7.08 -15.81
C ASN A 152 -9.69 8.17 -15.97
N ASN A 153 -10.36 8.18 -17.13
CA ASN A 153 -11.66 8.85 -17.27
C ASN A 153 -12.58 8.15 -16.26
N PHE A 154 -12.69 8.72 -15.07
CA PHE A 154 -13.47 8.19 -13.97
C PHE A 154 -14.87 7.83 -14.49
N SER A 155 -15.04 6.57 -14.89
CA SER A 155 -16.36 6.04 -15.16
C SER A 155 -17.13 6.07 -13.83
N LYS A 156 -18.44 6.24 -13.91
CA LYS A 156 -19.37 6.34 -12.77
C LYS A 156 -19.41 5.08 -11.88
N ASP A 157 -18.32 4.32 -11.81
CA ASP A 157 -18.23 3.07 -11.06
C ASP A 157 -18.00 3.35 -9.57
N SER A 158 -18.75 2.65 -8.73
CA SER A 158 -18.78 2.83 -7.27
C SER A 158 -17.41 2.60 -6.57
N SER A 159 -16.49 1.84 -7.18
CA SER A 159 -15.15 1.60 -6.69
C SER A 159 -14.30 2.86 -6.63
N VAL A 160 -14.43 3.72 -7.65
CA VAL A 160 -13.69 5.00 -7.74
C VAL A 160 -14.15 5.99 -6.69
N LYS A 161 -15.44 5.98 -6.36
CA LYS A 161 -16.00 6.82 -5.30
C LYS A 161 -15.37 6.48 -3.94
N ASN A 162 -15.10 5.21 -3.69
CA ASN A 162 -14.43 4.75 -2.47
C ASN A 162 -12.96 5.17 -2.39
N ALA A 163 -12.20 5.09 -3.49
CA ALA A 163 -10.80 5.55 -3.51
C ALA A 163 -10.70 7.07 -3.32
N ALA A 164 -11.60 7.84 -3.96
CA ALA A 164 -11.69 9.29 -3.79
C ALA A 164 -12.08 9.68 -2.35
N ASP A 165 -13.01 8.95 -1.73
CA ASP A 165 -13.43 9.16 -0.34
C ASP A 165 -12.31 8.79 0.64
N ILE A 166 -11.54 7.73 0.36
CA ILE A 166 -10.34 7.37 1.12
C ILE A 166 -9.29 8.48 1.04
N MET A 167 -9.06 9.03 -0.16
CA MET A 167 -8.13 10.14 -0.36
C MET A 167 -8.58 11.41 0.35
N LYS A 168 -9.89 11.70 0.37
CA LYS A 168 -10.47 12.84 1.07
C LYS A 168 -10.23 12.77 2.58
N VAL A 169 -10.50 11.62 3.19
CA VAL A 169 -10.23 11.37 4.62
C VAL A 169 -8.74 11.48 4.94
N THR A 170 -7.86 11.00 4.06
CA THR A 170 -6.40 11.09 4.24
C THR A 170 -5.92 12.54 4.12
N THR A 171 -6.47 13.30 3.17
CA THR A 171 -6.13 14.72 2.96
C THR A 171 -6.64 15.59 4.11
N GLU A 172 -7.84 15.34 4.61
CA GLU A 172 -8.42 16.04 5.77
C GLU A 172 -7.63 15.78 7.06
N LYS A 173 -7.19 14.54 7.29
CA LYS A 173 -6.32 14.21 8.43
C LYS A 173 -4.93 14.85 8.34
N LEU A 174 -4.38 15.00 7.13
CA LEU A 174 -3.09 15.67 6.92
C LEU A 174 -3.18 17.19 7.06
N SER A 175 -4.33 17.78 6.73
CA SER A 175 -4.57 19.23 6.88
C SER A 175 -4.96 19.62 8.31
N SER A 176 -5.48 18.70 9.12
CA SER A 176 -5.84 18.93 10.52
C SER A 176 -4.72 18.62 11.53
N GLY A 177 -3.59 18.15 11.06
CA GLY A 177 -2.39 17.83 11.86
C GLY A 177 -1.25 18.84 11.75
N LEU A 178 -1.54 20.06 11.27
CA LEU A 178 -0.64 21.22 11.26
C LEU A 178 -1.00 22.18 12.38
#